data_276766dc72b4d3e2094b65c13d6f9f2c
#
_entry.id   276766dc72b4d3e2094b65c13d6f9f2c
#
_cell.length_a   1.000
_cell.length_b   1.000
_cell.length_c   1.000
_cell.angle_alpha   90.00
_cell.angle_beta   90.00
_cell.angle_gamma   90.00
#
_symmetry.space_group_name_H-M   'P 1'
#
loop_
_entity.id
_entity.type
_entity.pdbx_description
1 polymer ?
#
loop_
_entity_poly.entity_id
_entity_poly.type
_entity_poly.pdbx_seq_one_letter_code
_entity_poly.pdbx_strand_id
1 'polypeptide(L)'
;MKHSLNTLLLLIALVLGERAFACTSAIVAASHSKEHSTLLWKHRDAPSWDCHIEHFRDGKYPFTALVSPDKSKVYSGINEQGFAILNTVSENITKDTSLCQAPGALFVMAYALREFATVEEFEKWLATTNGKRPYVTNFAVGDASGAAAYFEVSQESFKRYDIGERSEGFDIRSNFSFSGNMVDRGPSVPRYDIVKRQMSRKPMHSPYDFFDYGRNYVNGSGVEVLTTSEKFICNDLTVPRYFSVASMVMVCDGENPRMLVSVGHPVVAIVVPVYVKAENAIPECVAARPSLLLSEEFRAKAYTQLDELRYEVNKPLINSLLKIESRVAMPRQMPENIEQFNTKIDALFAKHAAKVRRVLARY
;
A
#
# COMPACT_ATOMS: atom_id res chain seq x y z
N MET A 1 -42.10 -4.84 15.50
CA MET A 1 -40.71 -4.58 15.99
C MET A 1 -39.62 -5.44 15.32
N LYS A 2 -39.83 -6.73 15.05
CA LYS A 2 -38.79 -7.58 14.35
C LYS A 2 -38.47 -7.16 12.91
N HIS A 3 -39.47 -6.63 12.16
CA HIS A 3 -39.24 -6.18 10.78
C HIS A 3 -38.41 -4.88 10.65
N SER A 4 -38.53 -3.96 11.62
CA SER A 4 -37.75 -2.70 11.60
C SER A 4 -36.26 -2.92 11.93
N LEU A 5 -35.94 -3.92 12.76
CA LEU A 5 -34.55 -4.24 13.12
C LEU A 5 -33.79 -4.88 11.95
N ASN A 6 -34.47 -5.77 11.21
CA ASN A 6 -33.88 -6.40 10.01
C ASN A 6 -33.67 -5.40 8.87
N THR A 7 -34.56 -4.42 8.71
CA THR A 7 -34.41 -3.36 7.70
C THR A 7 -33.28 -2.41 8.05
N LEU A 8 -33.10 -2.10 9.35
CA LEU A 8 -32.00 -1.26 9.83
C LEU A 8 -30.64 -1.98 9.68
N LEU A 9 -30.58 -3.27 9.97
CA LEU A 9 -29.37 -4.09 9.78
C LEU A 9 -29.02 -4.24 8.29
N LEU A 10 -30.02 -4.35 7.42
CA LEU A 10 -29.80 -4.41 5.96
C LEU A 10 -29.34 -3.05 5.40
N LEU A 11 -29.86 -1.94 5.91
CA LEU A 11 -29.41 -0.59 5.55
C LEU A 11 -27.98 -0.31 6.04
N ILE A 12 -27.62 -0.75 7.24
CA ILE A 12 -26.25 -0.65 7.77
C ILE A 12 -25.29 -1.52 6.94
N ALA A 13 -25.69 -2.73 6.53
CA ALA A 13 -24.88 -3.58 5.68
C ALA A 13 -24.70 -3.01 4.26
N LEU A 14 -25.69 -2.33 3.70
CA LEU A 14 -25.60 -1.65 2.40
C LEU A 14 -24.68 -0.42 2.44
N VAL A 15 -24.71 0.34 3.53
CA VAL A 15 -23.82 1.51 3.72
C VAL A 15 -22.36 1.09 3.98
N LEU A 16 -22.12 -0.07 4.59
CA LEU A 16 -20.79 -0.62 4.80
C LEU A 16 -20.21 -1.32 3.55
N GLY A 17 -21.05 -1.74 2.61
CA GLY A 17 -20.62 -2.50 1.42
C GLY A 17 -19.83 -1.70 0.39
N GLU A 18 -20.00 -0.39 0.31
CA GLU A 18 -19.36 0.44 -0.73
C GLU A 18 -18.01 1.07 -0.33
N ARG A 19 -17.63 1.02 0.96
CA ARG A 19 -16.37 1.62 1.44
C ARG A 19 -15.17 0.66 1.48
N ALA A 20 -15.28 -0.52 0.89
CA ALA A 20 -14.47 -1.68 1.30
C ALA A 20 -13.04 -1.76 0.77
N PHE A 21 -12.66 -1.11 -0.33
CA PHE A 21 -11.32 -1.25 -0.93
C PHE A 21 -10.83 0.07 -1.52
N ALA A 22 -10.13 0.84 -0.72
CA ALA A 22 -9.56 2.08 -1.19
C ALA A 22 -8.02 2.00 -1.12
N CYS A 23 -7.36 1.97 -2.25
CA CYS A 23 -5.89 1.97 -2.33
C CYS A 23 -5.42 3.20 -3.09
N THR A 24 -4.19 3.61 -2.84
CA THR A 24 -3.48 4.60 -3.65
C THR A 24 -2.11 4.03 -4.00
N SER A 25 -1.67 4.20 -5.23
CA SER A 25 -0.38 3.69 -5.69
C SER A 25 0.32 4.67 -6.60
N ALA A 26 1.63 4.57 -6.68
CA ALA A 26 2.44 5.30 -7.63
C ALA A 26 3.60 4.44 -8.17
N ILE A 27 4.02 4.74 -9.39
CA ILE A 27 5.27 4.30 -9.98
C ILE A 27 6.17 5.52 -10.16
N VAL A 28 7.47 5.36 -9.89
CA VAL A 28 8.50 6.34 -10.22
C VAL A 28 9.56 5.68 -11.08
N ALA A 29 9.88 6.31 -12.20
CA ALA A 29 10.96 5.87 -13.07
C ALA A 29 12.33 5.95 -12.36
N ALA A 30 13.25 5.05 -12.71
CA ALA A 30 14.61 5.02 -12.15
C ALA A 30 15.34 6.37 -12.28
N SER A 31 15.12 7.10 -13.37
CA SER A 31 15.70 8.43 -13.63
C SER A 31 15.21 9.52 -12.67
N HIS A 32 14.06 9.35 -12.01
CA HIS A 32 13.45 10.28 -11.06
C HIS A 32 13.46 9.74 -9.62
N SER A 33 14.15 8.62 -9.40
CA SER A 33 14.33 7.97 -8.11
C SER A 33 15.72 8.25 -7.54
N LYS A 34 15.80 8.64 -6.26
CA LYS A 34 17.06 8.77 -5.53
C LYS A 34 17.76 7.42 -5.31
N GLU A 35 17.06 6.32 -5.51
CA GLU A 35 17.62 4.97 -5.48
C GLU A 35 18.25 4.54 -6.81
N HIS A 36 18.04 5.33 -7.91
CA HIS A 36 18.42 4.99 -9.28
C HIS A 36 17.80 3.66 -9.77
N SER A 37 16.70 3.26 -9.15
CA SER A 37 15.90 2.08 -9.44
C SER A 37 14.44 2.48 -9.51
N THR A 38 13.63 1.78 -10.28
CA THR A 38 12.19 1.97 -10.32
C THR A 38 11.58 1.75 -8.93
N LEU A 39 10.65 2.63 -8.52
CA LEU A 39 9.93 2.52 -7.27
C LEU A 39 8.45 2.24 -7.55
N LEU A 40 7.89 1.25 -6.87
CA LEU A 40 6.45 1.02 -6.81
C LEU A 40 5.96 1.23 -5.39
N TRP A 41 5.00 2.13 -5.22
CA TRP A 41 4.38 2.41 -3.92
C TRP A 41 2.92 1.97 -3.89
N LYS A 42 2.51 1.37 -2.77
CA LYS A 42 1.11 1.11 -2.45
C LYS A 42 0.79 1.56 -1.03
N HIS A 43 -0.25 2.38 -0.91
CA HIS A 43 -0.96 2.64 0.33
C HIS A 43 -2.25 1.84 0.30
N ARG A 44 -2.39 0.91 1.25
CA ARG A 44 -3.50 -0.05 1.28
C ARG A 44 -4.49 0.33 2.35
N ASP A 45 -5.74 0.55 1.94
CA ASP A 45 -6.89 0.62 2.82
C ASP A 45 -7.73 -0.66 2.66
N ALA A 46 -8.19 -1.24 3.75
CA ALA A 46 -9.01 -2.44 3.72
C ALA A 46 -9.87 -2.58 4.98
N PRO A 47 -11.05 -3.21 4.88
CA PRO A 47 -11.89 -3.49 6.03
C PRO A 47 -11.29 -4.57 6.94
N SER A 48 -10.52 -5.51 6.37
CA SER A 48 -9.74 -6.48 7.15
C SER A 48 -8.32 -5.96 7.35
N TRP A 49 -7.93 -5.83 8.60
CA TRP A 49 -6.61 -5.29 9.00
C TRP A 49 -5.54 -6.37 9.08
N ASP A 50 -5.91 -7.64 9.05
CA ASP A 50 -4.98 -8.76 9.17
C ASP A 50 -4.16 -8.94 7.91
N CYS A 51 -2.87 -8.68 8.01
CA CYS A 51 -1.88 -8.88 6.97
C CYS A 51 -0.48 -8.90 7.61
N HIS A 52 0.48 -9.50 6.92
CA HIS A 52 1.88 -9.53 7.37
C HIS A 52 2.82 -9.66 6.17
N ILE A 53 4.10 -9.49 6.42
CA ILE A 53 5.14 -9.72 5.41
C ILE A 53 5.60 -11.17 5.49
N GLU A 54 5.71 -11.81 4.34
CA GLU A 54 6.14 -13.20 4.20
C GLU A 54 7.17 -13.36 3.10
N HIS A 55 8.12 -14.30 3.27
CA HIS A 55 9.00 -14.80 2.23
C HIS A 55 8.46 -16.09 1.63
N PHE A 56 8.49 -16.18 0.31
CA PHE A 56 8.13 -17.38 -0.44
C PHE A 56 9.33 -17.86 -1.23
N ARG A 57 9.54 -19.20 -1.21
CA ARG A 57 10.63 -19.84 -1.94
C ARG A 57 10.14 -20.91 -2.90
N ASP A 58 8.82 -21.07 -2.98
CA ASP A 58 8.13 -21.94 -3.92
C ASP A 58 7.93 -21.19 -5.25
N GLY A 59 8.42 -21.73 -6.34
CA GLY A 59 8.34 -21.14 -7.66
C GLY A 59 9.71 -20.94 -8.31
N LYS A 60 9.72 -20.34 -9.48
CA LYS A 60 10.94 -20.06 -10.24
C LYS A 60 11.81 -19.00 -9.53
N TYR A 61 11.15 -18.00 -8.95
CA TYR A 61 11.81 -16.91 -8.23
C TYR A 61 11.30 -16.79 -6.80
N PRO A 62 12.16 -16.88 -5.78
CA PRO A 62 11.85 -16.45 -4.43
C PRO A 62 11.36 -15.00 -4.38
N PHE A 63 10.37 -14.72 -3.52
CA PHE A 63 9.81 -13.37 -3.41
C PHE A 63 9.38 -13.03 -1.99
N THR A 64 9.23 -11.73 -1.74
CA THR A 64 8.70 -11.17 -0.49
C THR A 64 7.42 -10.40 -0.79
N ALA A 65 6.41 -10.56 0.04
CA ALA A 65 5.11 -9.93 -0.19
C ALA A 65 4.36 -9.58 1.09
N LEU A 66 3.47 -8.58 1.00
CA LEU A 66 2.39 -8.37 1.96
C LEU A 66 1.25 -9.33 1.61
N VAL A 67 0.83 -10.14 2.59
CA VAL A 67 -0.13 -11.22 2.39
C VAL A 67 -1.26 -11.23 3.41
N SER A 68 -2.33 -11.98 3.09
CA SER A 68 -3.39 -12.36 4.05
C SER A 68 -2.85 -13.32 5.12
N PRO A 69 -3.53 -13.47 6.28
CA PRO A 69 -3.12 -14.37 7.35
C PRO A 69 -2.90 -15.82 6.91
N ASP A 70 -3.73 -16.30 6.00
CA ASP A 70 -3.66 -17.63 5.43
C ASP A 70 -2.69 -17.77 4.23
N LYS A 71 -1.96 -16.66 3.92
CA LYS A 71 -1.01 -16.54 2.81
C LYS A 71 -1.61 -16.80 1.41
N SER A 72 -2.92 -16.96 1.31
CA SER A 72 -3.61 -17.27 0.04
C SER A 72 -3.69 -16.07 -0.90
N LYS A 73 -3.57 -14.84 -0.36
CA LYS A 73 -3.71 -13.59 -1.12
C LYS A 73 -2.46 -12.73 -0.98
N VAL A 74 -1.87 -12.39 -2.10
CA VAL A 74 -0.77 -11.41 -2.20
C VAL A 74 -1.34 -10.04 -2.51
N TYR A 75 -1.01 -9.03 -1.71
CA TYR A 75 -1.48 -7.64 -1.89
C TYR A 75 -0.49 -6.76 -2.64
N SER A 76 0.78 -7.08 -2.57
CA SER A 76 1.90 -6.50 -3.32
C SER A 76 3.18 -7.24 -2.95
N GLY A 77 4.18 -7.21 -3.82
CA GLY A 77 5.46 -7.86 -3.53
C GLY A 77 6.53 -7.57 -4.57
N ILE A 78 7.70 -8.12 -4.31
CA ILE A 78 8.88 -8.05 -5.16
C ILE A 78 9.64 -9.38 -5.07
N ASN A 79 10.17 -9.86 -6.19
CA ASN A 79 10.98 -11.08 -6.22
C ASN A 79 12.49 -10.79 -6.28
N GLU A 80 13.28 -11.83 -6.21
CA GLU A 80 14.76 -11.74 -6.18
C GLU A 80 15.39 -11.20 -7.46
N GLN A 81 14.64 -11.17 -8.58
CA GLN A 81 15.06 -10.57 -9.85
C GLN A 81 14.78 -9.06 -9.89
N GLY A 82 14.16 -8.49 -8.86
CA GLY A 82 13.73 -7.09 -8.83
C GLY A 82 12.41 -6.82 -9.55
N PHE A 83 11.69 -7.87 -9.99
CA PHE A 83 10.34 -7.72 -10.51
C PHE A 83 9.35 -7.48 -9.37
N ALA A 84 8.60 -6.40 -9.46
CA ALA A 84 7.62 -5.99 -8.46
C ALA A 84 6.23 -5.81 -9.07
N ILE A 85 5.19 -6.13 -8.29
CA ILE A 85 3.81 -5.96 -8.69
C ILE A 85 2.94 -5.54 -7.50
N LEU A 86 1.99 -4.66 -7.79
CA LEU A 86 0.90 -4.28 -6.90
C LEU A 86 -0.39 -4.07 -7.69
N ASN A 87 -1.52 -3.92 -7.00
CA ASN A 87 -2.76 -3.54 -7.65
C ASN A 87 -3.54 -2.46 -6.90
N THR A 88 -4.43 -1.77 -7.63
CA THR A 88 -5.58 -1.03 -7.08
C THR A 88 -6.85 -1.49 -7.79
N VAL A 89 -7.95 -1.64 -7.06
CA VAL A 89 -9.24 -1.97 -7.67
C VAL A 89 -9.66 -0.83 -8.60
N SER A 90 -10.24 -1.14 -9.76
CA SER A 90 -10.85 -0.16 -10.65
C SER A 90 -12.37 -0.16 -10.46
N GLU A 91 -12.93 0.98 -10.05
CA GLU A 91 -14.36 1.13 -9.78
C GLU A 91 -15.13 1.62 -11.01
N ASN A 92 -14.44 2.20 -12.01
CA ASN A 92 -15.03 2.80 -13.19
C ASN A 92 -14.87 1.97 -14.48
N ILE A 93 -14.41 0.73 -14.39
CA ILE A 93 -14.47 -0.27 -15.45
C ILE A 93 -15.62 -1.22 -15.13
N THR A 94 -16.55 -1.40 -16.06
CA THR A 94 -17.66 -2.34 -15.90
C THR A 94 -17.15 -3.77 -15.75
N LYS A 95 -17.73 -4.50 -14.80
CA LYS A 95 -17.41 -5.90 -14.51
C LYS A 95 -18.65 -6.77 -14.64
N ASP A 96 -18.54 -7.84 -15.43
CA ASP A 96 -19.52 -8.91 -15.43
C ASP A 96 -19.27 -9.84 -14.22
N THR A 97 -20.19 -9.84 -13.27
CA THR A 97 -20.09 -10.62 -12.05
C THR A 97 -20.31 -12.13 -12.26
N SER A 98 -20.86 -12.53 -13.42
CA SER A 98 -21.05 -13.96 -13.75
C SER A 98 -19.73 -14.72 -13.92
N LEU A 99 -18.63 -14.01 -14.24
CA LEU A 99 -17.29 -14.57 -14.43
C LEU A 99 -16.47 -14.72 -13.12
N CYS A 100 -17.09 -14.55 -11.95
CA CYS A 100 -16.37 -14.48 -10.66
C CYS A 100 -15.83 -15.81 -10.09
N GLN A 101 -15.85 -16.92 -10.82
CA GLN A 101 -15.44 -18.23 -10.32
C GLN A 101 -13.94 -18.54 -10.46
N ALA A 102 -13.18 -17.77 -11.24
CA ALA A 102 -11.75 -18.00 -11.42
C ALA A 102 -10.91 -17.20 -10.39
N PRO A 103 -9.61 -17.52 -10.24
CA PRO A 103 -8.72 -16.78 -9.35
C PRO A 103 -8.71 -15.29 -9.64
N GLY A 104 -8.86 -14.46 -8.59
CA GLY A 104 -8.87 -13.01 -8.71
C GLY A 104 -7.48 -12.38 -8.83
N ALA A 105 -7.42 -11.05 -8.96
CA ALA A 105 -6.19 -10.28 -9.13
C ALA A 105 -5.10 -10.56 -8.07
N LEU A 106 -5.47 -10.90 -6.84
CA LEU A 106 -4.53 -11.19 -5.76
C LEU A 106 -3.76 -12.51 -5.96
N PHE A 107 -4.35 -13.48 -6.63
CA PHE A 107 -3.69 -14.72 -7.05
C PHE A 107 -2.77 -14.48 -8.25
N VAL A 108 -3.18 -13.60 -9.17
CA VAL A 108 -2.35 -13.20 -10.32
C VAL A 108 -1.03 -12.60 -9.85
N MET A 109 -1.05 -11.75 -8.81
CA MET A 109 0.17 -11.17 -8.26
C MET A 109 1.09 -12.22 -7.66
N ALA A 110 0.55 -13.22 -6.94
CA ALA A 110 1.34 -14.33 -6.42
C ALA A 110 1.99 -15.16 -7.54
N TYR A 111 1.24 -15.43 -8.59
CA TYR A 111 1.74 -16.15 -9.77
C TYR A 111 2.84 -15.34 -10.49
N ALA A 112 2.59 -14.04 -10.72
CA ALA A 112 3.54 -13.18 -11.40
C ALA A 112 4.89 -13.08 -10.67
N LEU A 113 4.87 -12.96 -9.34
CA LEU A 113 6.09 -12.92 -8.52
C LEU A 113 6.89 -14.22 -8.57
N ARG A 114 6.22 -15.37 -8.74
CA ARG A 114 6.88 -16.67 -8.87
C ARG A 114 7.53 -16.89 -10.22
N GLU A 115 6.93 -16.35 -11.29
CA GLU A 115 7.21 -16.81 -12.65
C GLU A 115 7.93 -15.78 -13.52
N PHE A 116 7.78 -14.47 -13.25
CA PHE A 116 8.28 -13.43 -14.14
C PHE A 116 9.42 -12.63 -13.53
N ALA A 117 10.36 -12.24 -14.40
CA ALA A 117 11.46 -11.35 -14.07
C ALA A 117 11.30 -9.96 -14.71
N THR A 118 10.46 -9.82 -15.74
CA THR A 118 10.32 -8.58 -16.50
C THR A 118 8.86 -8.17 -16.72
N VAL A 119 8.67 -6.87 -16.96
CA VAL A 119 7.36 -6.29 -17.32
C VAL A 119 6.82 -6.94 -18.60
N GLU A 120 7.68 -7.22 -19.57
CA GLU A 120 7.32 -7.82 -20.85
C GLU A 120 6.86 -9.28 -20.71
N GLU A 121 7.47 -10.06 -19.81
CA GLU A 121 7.02 -11.43 -19.52
C GLU A 121 5.61 -11.41 -18.90
N PHE A 122 5.35 -10.49 -17.96
CA PHE A 122 4.03 -10.30 -17.39
C PHE A 122 3.00 -9.89 -18.45
N GLU A 123 3.31 -8.93 -19.32
CA GLU A 123 2.42 -8.47 -20.38
C GLU A 123 2.04 -9.60 -21.34
N LYS A 124 3.03 -10.35 -21.82
CA LYS A 124 2.80 -11.50 -22.71
C LYS A 124 1.85 -12.53 -22.08
N TRP A 125 2.08 -12.84 -20.82
CA TRP A 125 1.19 -13.74 -20.09
C TRP A 125 -0.20 -13.11 -19.89
N LEU A 126 -0.30 -11.85 -19.48
CA LEU A 126 -1.56 -11.16 -19.25
C LEU A 126 -2.43 -11.16 -20.51
N ALA A 127 -1.83 -11.03 -21.70
CA ALA A 127 -2.53 -11.10 -22.98
C ALA A 127 -3.22 -12.45 -23.22
N THR A 128 -2.65 -13.56 -22.73
CA THR A 128 -3.27 -14.90 -22.86
C THR A 128 -4.54 -15.09 -22.04
N THR A 129 -4.80 -14.17 -21.10
CA THR A 129 -5.95 -14.19 -20.19
C THR A 129 -7.11 -13.31 -20.66
N ASN A 130 -6.99 -12.63 -21.79
CA ASN A 130 -8.06 -11.79 -22.37
C ASN A 130 -9.34 -12.60 -22.58
N GLY A 131 -10.49 -12.02 -22.21
CA GLY A 131 -11.80 -12.68 -22.30
C GLY A 131 -12.05 -13.79 -21.26
N LYS A 132 -11.10 -14.05 -20.34
CA LYS A 132 -11.19 -15.12 -19.34
C LYS A 132 -11.07 -14.61 -17.89
N ARG A 133 -10.80 -13.32 -17.69
CA ARG A 133 -10.53 -12.76 -16.37
C ARG A 133 -11.81 -12.52 -15.58
N PRO A 134 -11.87 -12.91 -14.31
CA PRO A 134 -13.02 -12.61 -13.44
C PRO A 134 -12.88 -11.27 -12.70
N TYR A 135 -11.90 -10.43 -13.07
CA TYR A 135 -11.57 -9.19 -12.33
C TYR A 135 -11.33 -8.01 -13.25
N VAL A 136 -11.49 -6.82 -12.68
CA VAL A 136 -11.05 -5.52 -13.23
C VAL A 136 -10.13 -4.86 -12.21
N THR A 137 -8.99 -4.32 -12.64
CA THR A 137 -7.98 -3.79 -11.73
C THR A 137 -6.94 -2.95 -12.47
N ASN A 138 -6.19 -2.13 -11.74
CA ASN A 138 -4.95 -1.56 -12.21
C ASN A 138 -3.78 -2.36 -11.60
N PHE A 139 -2.95 -3.00 -12.39
CA PHE A 139 -1.65 -3.49 -11.93
C PHE A 139 -0.58 -2.43 -12.18
N ALA A 140 0.23 -2.13 -11.17
CA ALA A 140 1.51 -1.47 -11.36
C ALA A 140 2.60 -2.54 -11.36
N VAL A 141 3.44 -2.54 -12.37
CA VAL A 141 4.52 -3.52 -12.55
C VAL A 141 5.81 -2.78 -12.87
N GLY A 142 6.92 -3.25 -12.32
CA GLY A 142 8.25 -2.73 -12.61
C GLY A 142 9.30 -3.82 -12.44
N ASP A 143 10.45 -3.64 -13.06
CA ASP A 143 11.57 -4.58 -13.00
C ASP A 143 12.93 -3.89 -12.87
N ALA A 144 13.97 -4.70 -12.70
CA ALA A 144 15.35 -4.23 -12.51
C ALA A 144 15.98 -3.58 -13.74
N SER A 145 15.41 -3.74 -14.94
CA SER A 145 15.89 -3.06 -16.16
C SER A 145 15.51 -1.58 -16.19
N GLY A 146 14.59 -1.17 -15.30
CA GLY A 146 13.98 0.16 -15.28
C GLY A 146 12.66 0.23 -16.04
N ALA A 147 12.23 -0.86 -16.70
CA ALA A 147 10.89 -0.94 -17.29
C ALA A 147 9.83 -0.88 -16.20
N ALA A 148 8.79 -0.08 -16.40
CA ALA A 148 7.65 -0.02 -15.52
C ALA A 148 6.42 0.53 -16.22
N ALA A 149 5.25 -0.01 -15.87
CA ALA A 149 3.99 0.40 -16.44
C ALA A 149 2.80 0.15 -15.50
N TYR A 150 1.74 0.93 -15.71
CA TYR A 150 0.41 0.53 -15.27
C TYR A 150 -0.30 -0.27 -16.37
N PHE A 151 -0.90 -1.37 -15.97
CA PHE A 151 -1.84 -2.14 -16.79
C PHE A 151 -3.24 -1.93 -16.23
N GLU A 152 -4.07 -1.15 -16.93
CA GLU A 152 -5.48 -1.00 -16.61
C GLU A 152 -6.25 -2.14 -17.27
N VAL A 153 -6.72 -3.08 -16.47
CA VAL A 153 -7.18 -4.40 -16.89
C VAL A 153 -8.69 -4.48 -16.79
N SER A 154 -9.35 -4.73 -17.93
CA SER A 154 -10.73 -5.18 -18.02
C SER A 154 -10.79 -6.71 -18.12
N GLN A 155 -11.99 -7.26 -18.15
CA GLN A 155 -12.17 -8.71 -18.36
C GLN A 155 -11.75 -9.14 -19.77
N GLU A 156 -11.96 -8.28 -20.77
CA GLU A 156 -11.72 -8.57 -22.20
C GLU A 156 -10.33 -8.19 -22.68
N SER A 157 -9.74 -7.14 -22.12
CA SER A 157 -8.51 -6.56 -22.62
C SER A 157 -7.74 -5.84 -21.51
N PHE A 158 -6.62 -5.22 -21.84
CA PHE A 158 -5.93 -4.28 -20.95
C PHE A 158 -5.36 -3.11 -21.78
N LYS A 159 -5.07 -2.02 -21.08
CA LYS A 159 -4.33 -0.88 -21.63
C LYS A 159 -3.06 -0.66 -20.81
N ARG A 160 -1.90 -0.64 -21.48
CA ARG A 160 -0.59 -0.37 -20.90
C ARG A 160 -0.31 1.14 -20.94
N TYR A 161 0.28 1.65 -19.85
CA TYR A 161 0.75 3.03 -19.69
C TYR A 161 2.19 2.98 -19.18
N ASP A 162 3.15 3.19 -20.07
CA ASP A 162 4.56 3.15 -19.72
C ASP A 162 4.99 4.38 -18.94
N ILE A 163 5.81 4.17 -17.90
CA ILE A 163 6.33 5.26 -17.07
C ILE A 163 7.37 6.10 -17.83
N GLY A 164 8.11 5.49 -18.75
CA GLY A 164 9.11 6.17 -19.57
C GLY A 164 8.54 7.24 -20.51
N GLU A 165 7.23 7.16 -20.81
CA GLU A 165 6.51 8.15 -21.62
C GLU A 165 6.03 9.36 -20.79
N ARG A 166 6.18 9.32 -19.45
CA ARG A 166 5.76 10.39 -18.56
C ARG A 166 6.86 11.42 -18.36
N SER A 167 6.63 12.65 -18.80
CA SER A 167 7.58 13.76 -18.61
C SER A 167 7.88 14.07 -17.15
N GLU A 168 6.92 13.79 -16.25
CA GLU A 168 7.05 13.97 -14.80
C GLU A 168 7.84 12.83 -14.13
N GLY A 169 8.14 11.75 -14.85
CA GLY A 169 8.87 10.57 -14.36
C GLY A 169 8.11 9.74 -13.32
N PHE A 170 6.79 9.99 -13.15
CA PHE A 170 5.92 9.20 -12.29
C PHE A 170 4.50 9.08 -12.86
N ASP A 171 3.77 8.07 -12.39
CA ASP A 171 2.33 7.93 -12.62
C ASP A 171 1.64 7.42 -11.36
N ILE A 172 0.34 7.67 -11.23
CA ILE A 172 -0.45 7.40 -10.02
C ILE A 172 -1.75 6.71 -10.40
N ARG A 173 -2.19 5.77 -9.57
CA ARG A 173 -3.56 5.24 -9.61
C ARG A 173 -4.14 5.20 -8.19
N SER A 174 -5.40 5.61 -8.09
CA SER A 174 -6.26 5.25 -6.97
C SER A 174 -7.25 4.16 -7.42
N ASN A 175 -8.51 4.24 -7.03
CA ASN A 175 -9.48 3.21 -7.39
C ASN A 175 -10.24 3.50 -8.69
N PHE A 176 -9.61 4.18 -9.62
CA PHE A 176 -10.15 4.35 -10.98
C PHE A 176 -9.06 4.12 -12.03
N SER A 177 -9.50 3.84 -13.26
CA SER A 177 -8.69 3.67 -14.46
C SER A 177 -8.94 4.82 -15.43
N PHE A 178 -7.91 5.31 -16.10
CA PHE A 178 -8.07 6.31 -17.17
C PHE A 178 -8.73 5.73 -18.41
N SER A 179 -8.66 4.43 -18.61
CA SER A 179 -9.36 3.71 -19.69
C SER A 179 -10.82 3.39 -19.36
N GLY A 180 -11.27 3.60 -18.11
CA GLY A 180 -12.64 3.41 -17.68
C GLY A 180 -13.53 4.61 -17.95
N ASN A 181 -14.75 4.59 -17.41
CA ASN A 181 -15.68 5.71 -17.49
C ASN A 181 -15.17 6.90 -16.65
N MET A 182 -14.66 7.93 -17.31
CA MET A 182 -14.06 9.10 -16.66
C MET A 182 -15.07 10.03 -16.00
N VAL A 183 -16.36 9.88 -16.26
CA VAL A 183 -17.43 10.62 -15.56
C VAL A 183 -17.68 10.01 -14.19
N ASP A 184 -17.52 8.70 -14.06
CA ASP A 184 -17.76 7.94 -12.83
C ASP A 184 -16.46 7.38 -12.25
N ARG A 185 -15.57 8.28 -11.79
CA ARG A 185 -14.29 7.93 -11.19
C ARG A 185 -14.37 7.57 -9.70
N GLY A 186 -15.55 7.69 -9.11
CA GLY A 186 -15.80 7.37 -7.71
C GLY A 186 -15.13 8.31 -6.69
N PRO A 187 -15.21 7.97 -5.39
CA PRO A 187 -14.71 8.80 -4.29
C PRO A 187 -13.18 8.79 -4.12
N SER A 188 -12.45 8.13 -5.01
CA SER A 188 -10.99 7.98 -4.90
C SER A 188 -10.18 9.10 -5.56
N VAL A 189 -10.83 9.99 -6.32
CA VAL A 189 -10.21 11.12 -7.03
C VAL A 189 -9.46 12.08 -6.10
N PRO A 190 -10.00 12.50 -4.93
CA PRO A 190 -9.27 13.39 -4.02
C PRO A 190 -7.91 12.84 -3.61
N ARG A 191 -7.78 11.52 -3.36
CA ARG A 191 -6.50 10.88 -2.99
C ARG A 191 -5.49 10.91 -4.14
N TYR A 192 -5.95 10.66 -5.36
CA TYR A 192 -5.13 10.82 -6.57
C TYR A 192 -4.59 12.25 -6.68
N ASP A 193 -5.46 13.27 -6.57
CA ASP A 193 -5.09 14.68 -6.70
C ASP A 193 -4.13 15.13 -5.60
N ILE A 194 -4.31 14.66 -4.37
CA ILE A 194 -3.42 14.95 -3.25
C ILE A 194 -2.01 14.42 -3.54
N VAL A 195 -1.91 13.14 -3.90
CA VAL A 195 -0.61 12.49 -4.16
C VAL A 195 0.05 13.13 -5.38
N LYS A 196 -0.68 13.38 -6.46
CA LYS A 196 -0.16 14.04 -7.64
C LYS A 196 0.43 15.40 -7.31
N ARG A 197 -0.28 16.22 -6.55
CA ARG A 197 0.19 17.55 -6.11
C ARG A 197 1.46 17.47 -5.26
N GLN A 198 1.55 16.47 -4.38
CA GLN A 198 2.73 16.27 -3.54
C GLN A 198 3.94 15.81 -4.35
N MET A 199 3.75 14.85 -5.27
CA MET A 199 4.81 14.34 -6.12
C MET A 199 5.33 15.41 -7.10
N SER A 200 4.46 16.18 -7.75
CA SER A 200 4.86 17.24 -8.69
C SER A 200 5.69 18.39 -8.05
N ARG A 201 5.81 18.43 -6.72
CA ARG A 201 6.67 19.41 -6.03
C ARG A 201 8.15 19.01 -5.95
N LYS A 202 8.47 17.76 -6.31
CA LYS A 202 9.82 17.19 -6.20
C LYS A 202 10.27 16.62 -7.54
N PRO A 203 11.45 16.99 -8.03
CA PRO A 203 11.99 16.41 -9.26
C PRO A 203 12.54 14.99 -9.07
N MET A 204 12.89 14.62 -7.84
CA MET A 204 13.44 13.32 -7.47
C MET A 204 12.74 12.78 -6.23
N HIS A 205 12.41 11.49 -6.22
CA HIS A 205 11.71 10.82 -5.14
C HIS A 205 12.59 9.82 -4.41
N SER A 206 12.52 9.81 -3.08
CA SER A 206 13.03 8.73 -2.25
C SER A 206 11.90 7.80 -1.82
N PRO A 207 12.17 6.54 -1.45
CA PRO A 207 11.16 5.66 -0.88
C PRO A 207 10.45 6.24 0.35
N TYR A 208 11.12 7.11 1.11
CA TYR A 208 10.56 7.75 2.31
C TYR A 208 9.46 8.76 2.00
N ASP A 209 9.56 9.48 0.88
CA ASP A 209 8.58 10.47 0.48
C ASP A 209 7.17 9.87 0.42
N PHE A 210 7.05 8.60 0.06
CA PHE A 210 5.77 7.92 -0.04
C PHE A 210 5.12 7.64 1.32
N PHE A 211 5.93 7.39 2.36
CA PHE A 211 5.39 7.25 3.71
C PHE A 211 4.92 8.59 4.25
N ASP A 212 5.61 9.69 3.91
CA ASP A 212 5.15 11.04 4.22
C ASP A 212 3.81 11.33 3.51
N TYR A 213 3.65 10.95 2.24
CA TYR A 213 2.39 11.10 1.51
C TYR A 213 1.28 10.27 2.15
N GLY A 214 1.58 9.03 2.55
CA GLY A 214 0.64 8.13 3.22
C GLY A 214 0.23 8.55 4.63
N ARG A 215 0.93 9.51 5.25
CA ARG A 215 0.68 10.05 6.60
C ARG A 215 0.14 11.46 6.59
N ASN A 216 0.15 12.11 5.44
CA ASN A 216 -0.19 13.52 5.34
C ASN A 216 -1.70 13.71 5.27
N TYR A 217 -2.27 14.34 6.29
CA TYR A 217 -3.67 14.73 6.37
C TYR A 217 -3.95 16.04 5.61
N VAL A 218 -3.44 16.16 4.40
CA VAL A 218 -3.86 17.22 3.47
C VAL A 218 -5.14 16.77 2.78
N ASN A 219 -6.19 17.60 2.82
CA ASN A 219 -7.43 17.31 2.13
C ASN A 219 -7.36 17.61 0.61
N GLY A 220 -8.40 17.25 -0.13
CA GLY A 220 -8.48 17.50 -1.57
C GLY A 220 -8.34 18.97 -1.98
N SER A 221 -8.64 19.91 -1.09
CA SER A 221 -8.45 21.37 -1.30
C SER A 221 -7.02 21.83 -1.07
N GLY A 222 -6.11 20.95 -0.63
CA GLY A 222 -4.72 21.27 -0.35
C GLY A 222 -4.48 21.87 1.04
N VAL A 223 -5.49 21.89 1.90
CA VAL A 223 -5.38 22.35 3.28
C VAL A 223 -4.87 21.20 4.16
N GLU A 224 -3.80 21.46 4.93
CA GLU A 224 -3.30 20.52 5.92
C GLU A 224 -4.24 20.49 7.12
N VAL A 225 -4.94 19.37 7.31
CA VAL A 225 -5.96 19.23 8.35
C VAL A 225 -5.35 19.18 9.75
N LEU A 226 -4.07 18.79 9.87
CA LEU A 226 -3.33 18.81 11.15
C LEU A 226 -3.03 20.21 11.70
N THR A 227 -3.18 21.25 10.89
CA THR A 227 -2.95 22.64 11.33
C THR A 227 -4.23 23.37 11.74
N THR A 228 -5.40 22.72 11.59
CA THR A 228 -6.68 23.32 11.98
C THR A 228 -6.80 23.39 13.49
N SER A 229 -7.62 24.33 13.98
CA SER A 229 -8.02 24.42 15.40
C SER A 229 -9.17 23.47 15.75
N GLU A 230 -9.55 22.62 14.82
CA GLU A 230 -10.67 21.69 15.01
C GLU A 230 -10.27 20.55 15.95
N LYS A 231 -11.22 20.13 16.77
CA LYS A 231 -11.04 19.05 17.73
C LYS A 231 -10.87 17.68 17.06
N PHE A 232 -11.45 17.52 15.87
CA PHE A 232 -11.41 16.30 15.08
C PHE A 232 -10.92 16.58 13.67
N ILE A 233 -10.27 15.58 13.09
CA ILE A 233 -9.84 15.56 11.70
C ILE A 233 -10.79 14.64 10.94
N CYS A 234 -11.53 15.19 9.97
CA CYS A 234 -12.24 14.37 8.99
C CYS A 234 -11.22 13.86 7.96
N ASN A 235 -11.00 12.55 7.90
CA ASN A 235 -9.99 11.94 7.03
C ASN A 235 -10.56 11.23 5.80
N ASP A 236 -11.83 11.42 5.49
CA ASP A 236 -12.48 10.85 4.29
C ASP A 236 -11.83 11.37 2.98
N LEU A 237 -11.36 12.61 3.00
CA LEU A 237 -10.74 13.30 1.87
C LEU A 237 -9.21 13.31 1.91
N THR A 238 -8.59 12.51 2.77
CA THR A 238 -7.14 12.41 2.93
C THR A 238 -6.60 11.06 2.48
N VAL A 239 -5.28 10.93 2.33
CA VAL A 239 -4.65 9.64 2.01
C VAL A 239 -4.72 8.69 3.20
N PRO A 240 -4.27 9.08 4.42
CA PRO A 240 -4.42 8.23 5.60
C PRO A 240 -5.87 8.25 6.10
N ARG A 241 -6.41 7.07 6.37
CA ARG A 241 -7.82 6.87 6.75
C ARG A 241 -7.93 5.86 7.89
N TYR A 242 -9.10 5.75 8.51
CA TYR A 242 -9.40 4.72 9.50
C TYR A 242 -9.04 3.31 9.01
N PHE A 243 -9.31 3.02 7.74
CA PHE A 243 -9.08 1.74 7.08
C PHE A 243 -7.66 1.55 6.53
N SER A 244 -6.74 2.49 6.72
CA SER A 244 -5.36 2.34 6.30
C SER A 244 -4.66 1.25 7.10
N VAL A 245 -4.16 0.23 6.43
CA VAL A 245 -3.63 -1.00 7.05
C VAL A 245 -2.17 -1.30 6.72
N ALA A 246 -1.64 -0.74 5.64
CA ALA A 246 -0.24 -0.88 5.29
C ALA A 246 0.19 0.15 4.24
N SER A 247 1.45 0.50 4.24
CA SER A 247 2.10 1.24 3.17
C SER A 247 3.45 0.59 2.84
N MET A 248 3.76 0.44 1.57
CA MET A 248 5.00 -0.22 1.14
C MET A 248 5.55 0.35 -0.14
N VAL A 249 6.87 0.40 -0.23
CA VAL A 249 7.61 0.79 -1.43
C VAL A 249 8.51 -0.37 -1.82
N MET A 250 8.33 -0.92 -3.02
CA MET A 250 9.22 -1.87 -3.64
C MET A 250 10.29 -1.11 -4.43
N VAL A 251 11.56 -1.46 -4.22
CA VAL A 251 12.71 -0.92 -4.94
C VAL A 251 13.18 -1.99 -5.92
N CYS A 252 12.92 -1.78 -7.20
CA CYS A 252 13.23 -2.72 -8.29
C CYS A 252 14.74 -2.69 -8.62
N ASP A 253 15.55 -3.12 -7.67
CA ASP A 253 17.01 -3.21 -7.79
C ASP A 253 17.39 -4.67 -8.06
N GLY A 254 18.16 -4.94 -9.11
CA GLY A 254 18.53 -6.30 -9.49
C GLY A 254 19.53 -6.95 -8.54
N GLU A 255 20.36 -6.16 -7.87
CA GLU A 255 21.35 -6.66 -6.92
C GLU A 255 20.74 -6.79 -5.51
N ASN A 256 19.97 -5.76 -5.08
CA ASN A 256 19.42 -5.65 -3.74
C ASN A 256 17.92 -5.34 -3.76
N PRO A 257 17.08 -6.24 -4.33
CA PRO A 257 15.64 -6.05 -4.31
C PRO A 257 15.12 -6.04 -2.89
N ARG A 258 14.34 -5.03 -2.56
CA ARG A 258 13.86 -4.82 -1.20
C ARG A 258 12.52 -4.12 -1.14
N MET A 259 11.85 -4.27 -0.03
CA MET A 259 10.66 -3.51 0.34
C MET A 259 10.97 -2.62 1.54
N LEU A 260 10.51 -1.38 1.52
CA LEU A 260 10.32 -0.60 2.74
C LEU A 260 8.84 -0.74 3.10
N VAL A 261 8.54 -1.16 4.31
CA VAL A 261 7.17 -1.51 4.69
C VAL A 261 6.78 -0.90 6.03
N SER A 262 5.54 -0.44 6.11
CA SER A 262 4.85 -0.04 7.33
C SER A 262 3.56 -0.86 7.39
N VAL A 263 3.49 -1.85 8.29
CA VAL A 263 2.32 -2.73 8.46
C VAL A 263 1.51 -2.21 9.64
N GLY A 264 0.29 -1.79 9.39
CA GLY A 264 -0.59 -1.14 10.36
C GLY A 264 -1.00 0.28 9.95
N HIS A 265 -1.64 1.00 10.88
CA HIS A 265 -2.06 2.37 10.64
C HIS A 265 -0.85 3.31 10.54
N PRO A 266 -0.76 4.18 9.49
CA PRO A 266 0.45 4.95 9.17
C PRO A 266 0.91 5.92 10.27
N VAL A 267 0.03 6.31 11.20
CA VAL A 267 0.37 7.19 12.34
C VAL A 267 1.17 6.48 13.42
N VAL A 268 1.08 5.16 13.54
CA VAL A 268 1.73 4.39 14.61
C VAL A 268 2.63 3.26 14.11
N ALA A 269 2.49 2.85 12.86
CA ALA A 269 3.32 1.81 12.27
C ALA A 269 4.64 2.39 11.76
N ILE A 270 5.78 1.87 12.26
CA ILE A 270 7.11 2.30 11.79
C ILE A 270 7.42 1.72 10.41
N VAL A 271 8.25 2.42 9.65
CA VAL A 271 8.81 1.91 8.39
C VAL A 271 10.03 1.07 8.69
N VAL A 272 10.08 -0.11 8.10
CA VAL A 272 11.22 -1.03 8.22
C VAL A 272 11.63 -1.58 6.84
N PRO A 273 12.93 -1.80 6.57
CA PRO A 273 13.36 -2.45 5.35
C PRO A 273 13.24 -3.98 5.48
N VAL A 274 12.84 -4.62 4.39
CA VAL A 274 12.81 -6.08 4.23
C VAL A 274 13.53 -6.43 2.93
N TYR A 275 14.53 -7.26 3.02
CA TYR A 275 15.39 -7.65 1.89
C TYR A 275 14.94 -9.00 1.35
N VAL A 276 14.68 -9.10 0.04
CA VAL A 276 14.18 -10.34 -0.58
C VAL A 276 15.16 -11.50 -0.42
N LYS A 277 16.47 -11.20 -0.48
CA LYS A 277 17.56 -12.18 -0.38
C LYS A 277 17.92 -12.54 1.07
N ALA A 278 17.17 -12.03 2.06
CA ALA A 278 17.45 -12.23 3.50
C ALA A 278 16.97 -13.58 4.05
N GLU A 279 16.71 -14.50 3.19
CA GLU A 279 16.25 -15.86 3.51
C GLU A 279 15.14 -15.94 4.57
N ASN A 280 14.74 -16.01 5.50
CA ASN A 280 13.58 -15.96 6.40
C ASN A 280 13.69 -14.85 7.45
N ALA A 281 14.69 -13.98 7.30
CA ALA A 281 14.94 -12.94 8.29
C ALA A 281 14.09 -11.68 8.01
N ILE A 282 12.88 -11.65 8.55
CA ILE A 282 11.97 -10.50 8.54
C ILE A 282 11.85 -9.95 9.97
N PRO A 283 11.85 -8.60 10.19
CA PRO A 283 11.56 -8.06 11.51
C PRO A 283 10.22 -8.56 12.07
N GLU A 284 10.21 -9.01 13.31
CA GLU A 284 9.03 -9.61 13.98
C GLU A 284 7.82 -8.65 13.97
N CYS A 285 8.08 -7.35 14.10
CA CYS A 285 7.02 -6.34 14.12
C CYS A 285 6.16 -6.29 12.85
N VAL A 286 6.66 -6.81 11.71
CA VAL A 286 5.93 -6.87 10.42
C VAL A 286 5.69 -8.28 9.91
N ALA A 287 6.45 -9.27 10.38
CA ALA A 287 6.24 -10.69 10.08
C ALA A 287 5.10 -11.31 10.89
N ALA A 288 4.83 -10.77 12.06
CA ALA A 288 3.75 -11.18 12.95
C ALA A 288 2.76 -10.03 13.19
N ARG A 289 2.03 -10.05 14.30
CA ARG A 289 0.96 -9.08 14.59
C ARG A 289 1.33 -7.85 15.45
N PRO A 290 2.54 -7.65 16.00
CA PRO A 290 2.77 -6.58 16.98
C PRO A 290 2.40 -5.18 16.48
N SER A 291 2.72 -4.85 15.22
CA SER A 291 2.39 -3.55 14.63
C SER A 291 0.90 -3.39 14.33
N LEU A 292 0.21 -4.47 13.97
CA LEU A 292 -1.25 -4.48 13.77
C LEU A 292 -1.98 -4.28 15.10
N LEU A 293 -1.58 -4.98 16.16
CA LEU A 293 -2.17 -4.83 17.50
C LEU A 293 -2.03 -3.38 18.01
N LEU A 294 -0.85 -2.78 17.83
CA LEU A 294 -0.66 -1.36 18.16
C LEU A 294 -1.60 -0.45 17.37
N SER A 295 -1.86 -0.78 16.11
CA SER A 295 -2.76 -0.02 15.25
C SER A 295 -4.23 -0.20 15.63
N GLU A 296 -4.62 -1.37 16.12
CA GLU A 296 -5.95 -1.64 16.68
C GLU A 296 -6.16 -0.82 17.97
N GLU A 297 -5.19 -0.83 18.89
CA GLU A 297 -5.18 0.00 20.11
C GLU A 297 -5.31 1.50 19.77
N PHE A 298 -4.59 1.94 18.73
CA PHE A 298 -4.65 3.32 18.23
C PHE A 298 -6.05 3.66 17.72
N ARG A 299 -6.63 2.83 16.84
CA ARG A 299 -7.97 3.10 16.30
C ARG A 299 -9.03 3.17 17.39
N ALA A 300 -8.98 2.24 18.33
CA ALA A 300 -9.95 2.19 19.45
C ALA A 300 -9.96 3.44 20.33
N LYS A 301 -8.83 4.16 20.41
CA LYS A 301 -8.67 5.34 21.27
C LYS A 301 -8.67 6.66 20.51
N ALA A 302 -8.09 6.68 19.32
CA ALA A 302 -7.87 7.90 18.57
C ALA A 302 -9.05 8.30 17.68
N TYR A 303 -9.82 7.32 17.20
CA TYR A 303 -11.00 7.58 16.40
C TYR A 303 -12.27 7.60 17.25
N THR A 304 -13.17 8.54 16.95
CA THR A 304 -14.53 8.59 17.54
C THR A 304 -15.55 7.95 16.60
N GLN A 305 -15.31 8.06 15.29
CA GLN A 305 -16.08 7.46 14.20
C GLN A 305 -15.08 6.99 13.11
N LEU A 306 -15.54 6.32 12.07
CA LEU A 306 -14.69 5.77 11.02
C LEU A 306 -13.84 6.80 10.27
N ASP A 307 -14.27 8.05 10.21
CA ASP A 307 -13.64 9.16 9.51
C ASP A 307 -13.22 10.32 10.41
N GLU A 308 -13.47 10.22 11.73
CA GLU A 308 -13.13 11.26 12.70
C GLU A 308 -11.96 10.84 13.60
N LEU A 309 -10.81 11.43 13.39
CA LEU A 309 -9.60 11.26 14.18
C LEU A 309 -9.43 12.42 15.18
N ARG A 310 -9.15 12.11 16.43
CA ARG A 310 -8.85 13.12 17.46
C ARG A 310 -7.52 13.81 17.17
N TYR A 311 -7.55 15.11 16.96
CA TYR A 311 -6.36 15.92 16.64
C TYR A 311 -5.27 15.82 17.72
N GLU A 312 -5.66 15.96 19.01
CA GLU A 312 -4.71 15.96 20.12
C GLU A 312 -3.94 14.64 20.27
N VAL A 313 -4.52 13.52 19.79
CA VAL A 313 -3.86 12.20 19.82
C VAL A 313 -2.86 12.06 18.69
N ASN A 314 -3.24 12.51 17.51
CA ASN A 314 -2.50 12.25 16.27
C ASN A 314 -1.14 12.97 16.23
N LYS A 315 -1.10 14.27 16.53
CA LYS A 315 0.10 15.10 16.43
C LYS A 315 1.30 14.60 17.27
N PRO A 316 1.15 14.30 18.57
CA PRO A 316 2.26 13.76 19.36
C PRO A 316 2.71 12.38 18.92
N LEU A 317 1.81 11.56 18.34
CA LEU A 317 2.14 10.24 17.84
C LEU A 317 2.98 10.31 16.57
N ILE A 318 2.61 11.14 15.58
CA ILE A 318 3.41 11.37 14.37
C ILE A 318 4.81 11.86 14.74
N ASN A 319 4.94 12.87 15.60
CA ASN A 319 6.24 13.37 16.02
C ASN A 319 7.09 12.28 16.71
N SER A 320 6.46 11.41 17.48
CA SER A 320 7.13 10.27 18.09
C SER A 320 7.61 9.24 17.07
N LEU A 321 6.75 8.95 16.10
CA LEU A 321 7.03 8.02 15.01
C LEU A 321 8.24 8.47 14.20
N LEU A 322 8.25 9.70 13.71
CA LEU A 322 9.34 10.26 12.92
C LEU A 322 10.67 10.24 13.70
N LYS A 323 10.63 10.52 15.02
CA LYS A 323 11.82 10.42 15.88
C LYS A 323 12.36 8.99 16.02
N ILE A 324 11.51 7.99 16.02
CA ILE A 324 11.96 6.58 16.05
C ILE A 324 12.48 6.17 14.68
N GLU A 325 11.79 6.50 13.62
CA GLU A 325 12.19 6.15 12.26
C GLU A 325 13.54 6.75 11.85
N SER A 326 13.85 7.96 12.32
CA SER A 326 15.18 8.55 12.11
C SER A 326 16.34 7.72 12.72
N ARG A 327 16.03 6.74 13.56
CA ARG A 327 17.00 5.80 14.15
C ARG A 327 16.99 4.42 13.49
N VAL A 328 15.99 4.14 12.66
CA VAL A 328 15.97 2.91 11.86
C VAL A 328 16.93 3.13 10.70
N ALA A 329 18.05 2.40 10.71
CA ALA A 329 18.93 2.38 9.55
C ALA A 329 18.22 1.66 8.40
N MET A 330 18.37 2.18 7.20
CA MET A 330 17.75 1.60 6.00
C MET A 330 18.80 1.52 4.87
N PRO A 331 19.81 0.66 5.04
CA PRO A 331 20.88 0.52 4.06
C PRO A 331 20.31 0.02 2.71
N ARG A 332 20.90 0.50 1.61
CA ARG A 332 20.55 0.01 0.27
C ARG A 332 20.96 -1.44 0.10
N GLN A 333 22.10 -1.83 0.64
CA GLN A 333 22.57 -3.21 0.66
C GLN A 333 22.08 -3.93 1.91
N MET A 334 21.79 -5.21 1.76
CA MET A 334 21.43 -6.07 2.88
C MET A 334 22.57 -6.11 3.89
N PRO A 335 22.30 -5.88 5.20
CA PRO A 335 23.31 -6.03 6.26
C PRO A 335 23.89 -7.43 6.31
N GLU A 336 25.20 -7.56 6.56
CA GLU A 336 25.87 -8.85 6.70
C GLU A 336 25.25 -9.70 7.83
N ASN A 337 24.92 -9.09 8.97
CA ASN A 337 24.20 -9.75 10.06
C ASN A 337 22.74 -9.25 10.10
N ILE A 338 21.92 -9.81 9.23
CA ILE A 338 20.53 -9.43 9.08
C ILE A 338 19.70 -9.73 10.34
N GLU A 339 19.96 -10.81 11.06
CA GLU A 339 19.24 -11.17 12.29
C GLU A 339 19.49 -10.14 13.40
N GLN A 340 20.74 -9.74 13.61
CA GLN A 340 21.08 -8.70 14.57
C GLN A 340 20.46 -7.36 14.17
N PHE A 341 20.44 -7.07 12.87
CA PHE A 341 19.80 -5.87 12.33
C PHE A 341 18.30 -5.85 12.63
N ASN A 342 17.59 -6.95 12.36
CA ASN A 342 16.16 -7.09 12.63
C ASN A 342 15.85 -7.00 14.12
N THR A 343 16.65 -7.61 14.98
CA THR A 343 16.53 -7.50 16.43
C THR A 343 16.60 -6.03 16.91
N LYS A 344 17.48 -5.21 16.32
CA LYS A 344 17.53 -3.76 16.63
C LYS A 344 16.26 -3.03 16.17
N ILE A 345 15.72 -3.38 15.02
CA ILE A 345 14.44 -2.82 14.53
C ILE A 345 13.31 -3.15 15.51
N ASP A 346 13.18 -4.41 15.92
CA ASP A 346 12.14 -4.85 16.86
C ASP A 346 12.28 -4.18 18.24
N ALA A 347 13.50 -3.96 18.70
CA ALA A 347 13.75 -3.19 19.91
C ALA A 347 13.34 -1.70 19.78
N LEU A 348 13.54 -1.09 18.61
CA LEU A 348 13.05 0.27 18.33
C LEU A 348 11.52 0.31 18.26
N PHE A 349 10.90 -0.68 17.60
CA PHE A 349 9.45 -0.81 17.58
C PHE A 349 8.87 -0.96 18.99
N ALA A 350 9.43 -1.81 19.84
CA ALA A 350 8.96 -1.99 21.22
C ALA A 350 9.02 -0.69 22.03
N LYS A 351 10.08 0.11 21.88
CA LYS A 351 10.20 1.44 22.50
C LYS A 351 9.14 2.41 21.98
N HIS A 352 8.87 2.38 20.68
CA HIS A 352 7.83 3.18 20.07
C HIS A 352 6.44 2.78 20.57
N ALA A 353 6.12 1.49 20.56
CA ALA A 353 4.85 0.95 21.04
C ALA A 353 4.56 1.34 22.50
N ALA A 354 5.56 1.23 23.37
CA ALA A 354 5.44 1.67 24.77
C ALA A 354 5.14 3.17 24.88
N LYS A 355 5.68 4.00 24.00
CA LYS A 355 5.39 5.44 23.96
C LYS A 355 3.99 5.72 23.43
N VAL A 356 3.57 5.05 22.35
CA VAL A 356 2.22 5.16 21.79
C VAL A 356 1.19 4.84 22.88
N ARG A 357 1.34 3.70 23.58
CA ARG A 357 0.42 3.28 24.68
C ARG A 357 0.35 4.32 25.79
N ARG A 358 1.48 4.94 26.17
CA ARG A 358 1.48 6.04 27.16
C ARG A 358 0.72 7.29 26.71
N VAL A 359 0.75 7.61 25.42
CA VAL A 359 -0.08 8.69 24.87
C VAL A 359 -1.54 8.30 24.89
N LEU A 360 -1.87 7.11 24.38
CA LEU A 360 -3.24 6.61 24.29
C LEU A 360 -3.91 6.41 25.67
N ALA A 361 -3.13 6.14 26.73
CA ALA A 361 -3.65 5.99 28.09
C ALA A 361 -4.23 7.28 28.69
N ARG A 362 -4.05 8.44 28.04
CA ARG A 362 -4.61 9.73 28.46
C ARG A 362 -6.02 9.98 27.93
N TYR A 363 -6.45 9.13 27.03
CA TYR A 363 -7.75 9.19 26.32
C TYR A 363 -8.52 7.87 26.50
#